data_a5d601d6a25cffb8f94df361d4c836f4
#
_entry.id   a5d601d6a25cffb8f94df361d4c836f4
#
_cell.length_a   1.000
_cell.length_b   1.000
_cell.length_c   1.000
_cell.angle_alpha   90.00
_cell.angle_beta   90.00
_cell.angle_gamma   90.00
#
_symmetry.space_group_name_H-M   'P 1'
#
loop_
_entity.id
_entity.type
_entity.pdbx_description
1 polymer ?
#
loop_
_entity_poly.entity_id
_entity_poly.type
_entity_poly.pdbx_seq_one_letter_code
_entity_poly.pdbx_strand_id
1 'polypeptide(L)'
;MNYLDQPSDMNRRVFVKGLGLVSLGLVTSAMFGGCEQLIKDIQNRPVRRYLRTGSPEVQHALDVYREAVIKMRALPDSDPRSWNAQAALHGTVSGGFNLCQHGTVHFFSWHRAYLLYFERICQQLTGEKSFGLPYWNWNRYPAMHPAFTAAGSALDHPRSNTTVGS
;
A
#
# COMPACT_ATOMS: atom_id res chain seq x y z
N MET A 1 26.16 18.99 14.21
CA MET A 1 25.77 19.27 12.82
C MET A 1 24.64 18.28 12.50
N ASN A 2 23.39 18.76 12.61
CA ASN A 2 22.21 17.90 12.52
C ASN A 2 21.87 17.62 11.05
N TYR A 3 22.13 16.39 10.60
CA TYR A 3 21.86 15.91 9.24
C TYR A 3 20.38 15.54 9.01
N LEU A 4 19.46 16.03 9.85
CA LEU A 4 18.07 15.58 9.87
C LEU A 4 17.06 16.60 9.33
N ASP A 5 17.51 17.71 8.73
CA ASP A 5 16.62 18.75 8.23
C ASP A 5 16.84 19.00 6.73
N GLN A 6 16.77 17.93 5.94
CA GLN A 6 16.56 18.07 4.50
C GLN A 6 15.05 18.01 4.24
N PRO A 7 14.46 19.01 3.60
CA PRO A 7 13.07 18.96 3.14
C PRO A 7 12.98 17.97 1.95
N SER A 8 12.93 16.68 2.25
CA SER A 8 12.77 15.61 1.24
C SER A 8 11.33 15.46 0.73
N ASP A 9 10.49 16.44 0.96
CA ASP A 9 9.14 16.53 0.43
C ASP A 9 9.04 17.52 -0.75
N MET A 10 10.04 17.51 -1.62
CA MET A 10 9.80 17.99 -2.98
C MET A 10 8.93 16.93 -3.67
N ASN A 11 7.66 17.06 -3.36
CA ASN A 11 6.61 16.21 -3.81
C ASN A 11 6.72 16.12 -5.33
N ARG A 12 6.93 14.91 -5.89
CA ARG A 12 6.94 14.69 -7.36
C ARG A 12 5.71 15.30 -8.02
N ARG A 13 4.63 15.53 -7.26
CA ARG A 13 3.43 16.28 -7.64
C ARG A 13 3.66 17.76 -7.92
N VAL A 14 4.60 18.42 -7.22
CA VAL A 14 4.95 19.84 -7.45
C VAL A 14 5.79 19.98 -8.71
N PHE A 15 6.71 19.04 -8.96
CA PHE A 15 7.53 19.03 -10.19
C PHE A 15 6.65 18.87 -11.44
N VAL A 16 5.67 17.95 -11.41
CA VAL A 16 4.74 17.76 -12.54
C VAL A 16 3.80 18.94 -12.75
N LYS A 17 3.41 19.66 -11.68
CA LYS A 17 2.61 20.88 -11.78
C LYS A 17 3.39 22.07 -12.36
N GLY A 18 4.71 22.14 -12.12
CA GLY A 18 5.57 23.20 -12.65
C GLY A 18 5.86 23.09 -14.15
N LEU A 19 5.79 21.86 -14.73
CA LEU A 19 6.01 21.64 -16.17
C LEU A 19 4.77 21.93 -17.03
N GLY A 20 3.59 22.13 -16.42
CA GLY A 20 2.33 22.37 -17.14
C GLY A 20 2.07 23.81 -17.57
N LEU A 21 2.96 24.77 -17.30
CA LEU A 21 2.70 26.19 -17.51
C LEU A 21 3.47 26.82 -18.67
N VAL A 22 4.22 26.05 -19.48
CA VAL A 22 4.93 26.61 -20.64
C VAL A 22 4.60 25.81 -21.89
N SER A 23 3.55 26.17 -22.58
CA SER A 23 3.50 26.40 -24.03
C SER A 23 2.09 26.76 -24.48
N LEU A 24 1.95 27.99 -24.90
CA LEU A 24 0.82 28.50 -25.70
C LEU A 24 0.86 27.86 -27.09
N GLY A 25 -0.34 27.55 -27.60
CA GLY A 25 -0.54 27.49 -29.05
C GLY A 25 -1.40 26.32 -29.49
N LEU A 26 -2.67 26.61 -29.70
CA LEU A 26 -3.59 26.01 -30.71
C LEU A 26 -3.22 24.62 -31.23
N VAL A 27 -3.66 23.58 -30.51
CA VAL A 27 -3.79 22.23 -31.05
C VAL A 27 -5.14 21.70 -30.60
N THR A 28 -5.92 21.21 -31.57
CA THR A 28 -7.32 20.79 -31.53
C THR A 28 -7.73 19.94 -30.35
N SER A 29 -8.94 20.14 -29.85
CA SER A 29 -9.57 19.56 -28.65
C SER A 29 -9.44 18.04 -28.43
N ALA A 30 -9.08 17.27 -29.45
CA ALA A 30 -8.93 15.81 -29.34
C ALA A 30 -7.62 15.37 -28.65
N MET A 31 -6.57 16.19 -28.66
CA MET A 31 -5.30 15.86 -27.98
C MET A 31 -5.30 16.24 -26.49
N PHE A 32 -6.16 17.15 -26.06
CA PHE A 32 -6.21 17.60 -24.67
C PHE A 32 -6.86 16.60 -23.73
N GLY A 33 -7.83 15.81 -24.17
CA GLY A 33 -8.50 14.80 -23.36
C GLY A 33 -7.54 13.70 -22.86
N GLY A 34 -6.58 13.30 -23.67
CA GLY A 34 -5.57 12.29 -23.28
C GLY A 34 -4.60 12.80 -22.21
N CYS A 35 -4.15 14.06 -22.32
CA CYS A 35 -3.25 14.65 -21.32
C CYS A 35 -3.93 14.88 -19.98
N GLU A 36 -5.19 15.33 -19.98
CA GLU A 36 -5.96 15.53 -18.76
C GLU A 36 -6.23 14.22 -18.03
N GLN A 37 -6.58 13.17 -18.76
CA GLN A 37 -6.75 11.83 -18.19
C GLN A 37 -5.44 11.31 -17.61
N LEU A 38 -4.32 11.45 -18.32
CA LEU A 38 -3.01 11.04 -17.83
C LEU A 38 -2.62 11.81 -16.55
N ILE A 39 -2.91 13.11 -16.48
CA ILE A 39 -2.65 13.91 -15.28
C ILE A 39 -3.52 13.42 -14.11
N LYS A 40 -4.80 13.14 -14.35
CA LYS A 40 -5.70 12.56 -13.35
C LYS A 40 -5.20 11.20 -12.87
N ASP A 41 -4.77 10.34 -13.77
CA ASP A 41 -4.24 9.01 -13.44
C ASP A 41 -2.93 9.11 -12.62
N ILE A 42 -2.06 10.06 -12.94
CA ILE A 42 -0.85 10.33 -12.15
C ILE A 42 -1.20 10.88 -10.76
N GLN A 43 -2.17 11.78 -10.67
CA GLN A 43 -2.63 12.37 -9.40
C GLN A 43 -3.33 11.35 -8.50
N ASN A 44 -4.02 10.38 -9.09
CA ASN A 44 -4.80 9.35 -8.40
C ASN A 44 -3.99 8.05 -8.16
N ARG A 45 -2.67 8.06 -8.43
CA ARG A 45 -1.85 6.87 -8.15
C ARG A 45 -1.89 6.52 -6.68
N PRO A 46 -2.04 5.23 -6.33
CA PRO A 46 -1.92 4.77 -4.97
C PRO A 46 -0.59 5.18 -4.35
N VAL A 47 -0.63 5.73 -3.16
CA VAL A 47 0.56 6.15 -2.42
C VAL A 47 0.67 5.33 -1.15
N ARG A 48 1.72 4.52 -1.04
CA ARG A 48 2.07 3.82 0.19
C ARG A 48 2.62 4.81 1.20
N ARG A 49 1.94 4.96 2.31
CA ARG A 49 2.31 5.89 3.37
C ARG A 49 2.91 5.13 4.54
N TYR A 50 3.94 5.69 5.19
CA TYR A 50 4.42 5.11 6.43
C TYR A 50 3.42 5.35 7.57
N LEU A 51 3.28 4.34 8.41
CA LEU A 51 2.39 4.37 9.56
C LEU A 51 2.87 5.42 10.57
N ARG A 52 2.01 6.39 10.84
CA ARG A 52 2.19 7.40 11.90
C ARG A 52 0.84 7.77 12.49
N THR A 53 0.80 8.04 13.76
CA THR A 53 -0.40 8.55 14.42
C THR A 53 -0.67 10.00 14.02
N GLY A 54 -1.93 10.41 14.05
CA GLY A 54 -2.33 11.80 13.81
C GLY A 54 -2.32 12.26 12.34
N SER A 55 -2.11 11.37 11.37
CA SER A 55 -2.24 11.71 9.95
C SER A 55 -3.60 11.26 9.41
N PRO A 56 -4.46 12.18 8.94
CA PRO A 56 -5.75 11.82 8.36
C PRO A 56 -5.63 10.85 7.18
N GLU A 57 -4.61 11.03 6.33
CA GLU A 57 -4.38 10.17 5.17
C GLU A 57 -3.95 8.76 5.57
N VAL A 58 -3.19 8.61 6.65
CA VAL A 58 -2.82 7.30 7.20
C VAL A 58 -4.04 6.65 7.86
N GLN A 59 -4.83 7.43 8.59
CA GLN A 59 -6.07 6.94 9.19
C GLN A 59 -7.02 6.43 8.12
N HIS A 60 -7.26 7.20 7.06
CA HIS A 60 -8.06 6.76 5.92
C HIS A 60 -7.53 5.45 5.29
N ALA A 61 -6.23 5.37 5.04
CA ALA A 61 -5.63 4.14 4.51
C ALA A 61 -5.81 2.94 5.46
N LEU A 62 -5.75 3.15 6.78
CA LEU A 62 -6.01 2.10 7.76
C LEU A 62 -7.48 1.67 7.78
N ASP A 63 -8.42 2.60 7.61
CA ASP A 63 -9.85 2.29 7.58
C ASP A 63 -10.21 1.48 6.34
N VAL A 64 -9.72 1.87 5.17
CA VAL A 64 -9.83 1.11 3.92
C VAL A 64 -9.20 -0.28 4.06
N TYR A 65 -8.04 -0.38 4.70
CA TYR A 65 -7.35 -1.66 4.90
C TYR A 65 -8.13 -2.58 5.85
N ARG A 66 -8.70 -2.05 6.95
CA ARG A 66 -9.59 -2.83 7.83
C ARG A 66 -10.80 -3.38 7.09
N GLU A 67 -11.46 -2.54 6.32
CA GLU A 67 -12.59 -2.96 5.49
C GLU A 67 -12.21 -4.06 4.51
N ALA A 68 -11.08 -3.89 3.81
CA ALA A 68 -10.57 -4.91 2.89
C ALA A 68 -10.31 -6.24 3.60
N VAL A 69 -9.63 -6.23 4.75
CA VAL A 69 -9.33 -7.44 5.53
C VAL A 69 -10.59 -8.13 6.02
N ILE A 70 -11.59 -7.38 6.49
CA ILE A 70 -12.89 -7.94 6.90
C ILE A 70 -13.54 -8.65 5.71
N LYS A 71 -13.59 -8.00 4.53
CA LYS A 71 -14.16 -8.58 3.32
C LYS A 71 -13.37 -9.80 2.85
N MET A 72 -12.05 -9.76 2.87
CA MET A 72 -11.19 -10.90 2.52
C MET A 72 -11.43 -12.11 3.41
N ARG A 73 -11.62 -11.89 4.72
CA ARG A 73 -11.91 -12.98 5.69
C ARG A 73 -13.31 -13.56 5.54
N ALA A 74 -14.23 -12.81 4.97
CA ALA A 74 -15.59 -13.29 4.68
C ALA A 74 -15.70 -14.09 3.38
N LEU A 75 -14.67 -14.07 2.51
CA LEU A 75 -14.64 -14.88 1.30
C LEU A 75 -14.31 -16.34 1.63
N PRO A 76 -14.88 -17.30 0.86
CA PRO A 76 -14.49 -18.70 1.00
C PRO A 76 -13.01 -18.90 0.61
N ASP A 77 -12.35 -19.90 1.20
CA ASP A 77 -10.92 -20.17 0.94
C ASP A 77 -10.64 -20.53 -0.53
N SER A 78 -11.64 -20.97 -1.27
CA SER A 78 -11.55 -21.22 -2.71
C SER A 78 -11.49 -19.94 -3.56
N ASP A 79 -11.86 -18.78 -3.00
CA ASP A 79 -11.70 -17.49 -3.69
C ASP A 79 -10.24 -17.05 -3.58
N PRO A 80 -9.54 -16.80 -4.70
CA PRO A 80 -8.15 -16.38 -4.67
C PRO A 80 -7.91 -15.03 -3.97
N ARG A 81 -8.96 -14.25 -3.73
CA ARG A 81 -8.90 -12.99 -2.99
C ARG A 81 -9.09 -13.15 -1.50
N SER A 82 -9.41 -14.36 -1.02
CA SER A 82 -9.61 -14.60 0.41
C SER A 82 -8.32 -14.37 1.21
N TRP A 83 -8.49 -14.08 2.48
CA TRP A 83 -7.36 -13.89 3.40
C TRP A 83 -6.44 -15.11 3.44
N ASN A 84 -7.04 -16.31 3.55
CA ASN A 84 -6.29 -17.56 3.64
C ASN A 84 -5.58 -17.91 2.32
N ALA A 85 -6.24 -17.71 1.17
CA ALA A 85 -5.60 -17.91 -0.12
C ALA A 85 -4.40 -16.98 -0.33
N GLN A 86 -4.52 -15.70 0.04
CA GLN A 86 -3.42 -14.75 -0.05
C GLN A 86 -2.28 -15.07 0.93
N ALA A 87 -2.59 -15.48 2.14
CA ALA A 87 -1.57 -15.92 3.10
C ALA A 87 -0.82 -17.17 2.60
N ALA A 88 -1.53 -18.13 2.01
CA ALA A 88 -0.97 -19.37 1.47
C ALA A 88 0.01 -19.15 0.31
N LEU A 89 -0.15 -18.06 -0.46
CA LEU A 89 0.83 -17.67 -1.50
C LEU A 89 2.20 -17.34 -0.92
N HIS A 90 2.25 -16.75 0.27
CA HIS A 90 3.51 -16.44 0.94
C HIS A 90 4.08 -17.64 1.71
N GLY A 91 3.22 -18.47 2.25
CA GLY A 91 3.63 -19.70 2.94
C GLY A 91 2.51 -20.29 3.78
N THR A 92 2.65 -21.56 4.09
CA THR A 92 1.74 -22.28 4.98
C THR A 92 2.51 -22.86 6.16
N VAL A 93 1.81 -23.13 7.27
CA VAL A 93 2.41 -23.73 8.46
C VAL A 93 3.04 -25.11 8.14
N SER A 94 2.40 -25.89 7.24
CA SER A 94 2.88 -27.21 6.83
C SER A 94 3.74 -27.19 5.58
N GLY A 95 3.58 -26.21 4.69
CA GLY A 95 4.21 -26.14 3.37
C GLY A 95 5.44 -25.22 3.30
N GLY A 96 5.71 -24.44 4.34
CA GLY A 96 6.79 -23.44 4.34
C GLY A 96 6.61 -22.40 3.23
N PHE A 97 7.73 -21.86 2.74
CA PHE A 97 7.76 -20.80 1.70
C PHE A 97 7.85 -21.38 0.28
N ASN A 98 7.01 -22.34 -0.08
CA ASN A 98 7.14 -23.05 -1.35
C ASN A 98 6.85 -22.20 -2.58
N LEU A 99 5.99 -21.20 -2.48
CA LEU A 99 5.59 -20.35 -3.60
C LEU A 99 6.33 -19.01 -3.60
N CYS A 100 6.70 -18.47 -2.46
CA CYS A 100 7.44 -17.21 -2.39
C CYS A 100 8.95 -17.43 -2.50
N GLN A 101 9.62 -16.46 -3.08
CA GLN A 101 11.05 -16.54 -3.39
C GLN A 101 11.89 -16.01 -2.22
N HIS A 102 12.37 -16.89 -1.33
CA HIS A 102 13.31 -16.54 -0.27
C HIS A 102 14.72 -17.09 -0.59
N GLY A 103 15.75 -16.32 -0.29
CA GLY A 103 17.13 -16.70 -0.56
C GLY A 103 17.52 -16.71 -2.04
N THR A 104 16.74 -16.10 -2.91
CA THR A 104 17.00 -16.00 -4.36
C THR A 104 17.11 -14.56 -4.83
N VAL A 105 17.67 -14.34 -6.04
CA VAL A 105 17.73 -13.02 -6.68
C VAL A 105 16.33 -12.45 -7.00
N HIS A 106 15.31 -13.29 -7.00
CA HIS A 106 13.93 -12.89 -7.27
C HIS A 106 13.16 -12.42 -6.03
N PHE A 107 13.79 -12.41 -4.86
CA PHE A 107 13.13 -12.01 -3.60
C PHE A 107 12.39 -10.68 -3.73
N PHE A 108 13.06 -9.62 -4.14
CA PHE A 108 12.46 -8.29 -4.22
C PHE A 108 11.40 -8.17 -5.32
N SER A 109 11.64 -8.73 -6.50
CA SER A 109 10.71 -8.65 -7.63
C SER A 109 9.42 -9.40 -7.34
N TRP A 110 9.52 -10.60 -6.76
CA TRP A 110 8.38 -11.42 -6.40
C TRP A 110 7.52 -10.73 -5.32
N HIS A 111 8.13 -10.26 -4.24
CA HIS A 111 7.41 -9.60 -3.15
C HIS A 111 6.80 -8.26 -3.58
N ARG A 112 7.45 -7.52 -4.49
CA ARG A 112 6.82 -6.32 -5.09
C ARG A 112 5.57 -6.65 -5.87
N ALA A 113 5.60 -7.71 -6.68
CA ALA A 113 4.44 -8.15 -7.43
C ALA A 113 3.33 -8.62 -6.49
N TYR A 114 3.66 -9.44 -5.49
CA TYR A 114 2.71 -9.90 -4.47
C TYR A 114 1.99 -8.74 -3.77
N LEU A 115 2.74 -7.76 -3.27
CA LEU A 115 2.16 -6.58 -2.62
C LEU A 115 1.31 -5.73 -3.59
N LEU A 116 1.69 -5.63 -4.87
CA LEU A 116 0.90 -4.91 -5.88
C LEU A 116 -0.45 -5.61 -6.11
N TYR A 117 -0.45 -6.92 -6.25
CA TYR A 117 -1.69 -7.67 -6.45
C TYR A 117 -2.57 -7.66 -5.20
N PHE A 118 -1.98 -7.76 -4.03
CA PHE A 118 -2.69 -7.63 -2.76
C PHE A 118 -3.36 -6.24 -2.63
N GLU A 119 -2.67 -5.18 -2.98
CA GLU A 119 -3.22 -3.82 -3.07
C GLU A 119 -4.45 -3.75 -3.99
N ARG A 120 -4.34 -4.37 -5.18
CA ARG A 120 -5.44 -4.41 -6.16
C ARG A 120 -6.66 -5.18 -5.64
N ILE A 121 -6.46 -6.26 -4.90
CA ILE A 121 -7.54 -6.98 -4.23
C ILE A 121 -8.23 -6.06 -3.21
N CYS A 122 -7.47 -5.36 -2.37
CA CYS A 122 -8.04 -4.39 -1.43
C CYS A 122 -8.85 -3.32 -2.15
N GLN A 123 -8.30 -2.73 -3.21
CA GLN A 123 -8.99 -1.73 -4.04
C GLN A 123 -10.29 -2.27 -4.65
N GLN A 124 -10.28 -3.50 -5.15
CA GLN A 124 -11.44 -4.14 -5.73
C GLN A 124 -12.53 -4.39 -4.70
N LEU A 125 -12.17 -4.88 -3.54
CA LEU A 125 -13.13 -5.24 -2.49
C LEU A 125 -13.74 -4.01 -1.80
N THR A 126 -13.01 -2.90 -1.70
CA THR A 126 -13.47 -1.68 -1.06
C THR A 126 -14.04 -0.64 -2.04
N GLY A 127 -13.69 -0.76 -3.33
CA GLY A 127 -13.99 0.27 -4.33
C GLY A 127 -13.03 1.47 -4.31
N GLU A 128 -12.10 1.53 -3.34
CA GLU A 128 -11.15 2.65 -3.16
C GLU A 128 -9.93 2.47 -4.06
N LYS A 129 -10.01 3.00 -5.28
CA LYS A 129 -8.95 2.86 -6.31
C LYS A 129 -7.64 3.58 -5.96
N SER A 130 -7.70 4.58 -5.10
CA SER A 130 -6.53 5.35 -4.67
C SER A 130 -5.79 4.71 -3.49
N PHE A 131 -6.32 3.61 -2.94
CA PHE A 131 -5.73 2.91 -1.82
C PHE A 131 -4.32 2.40 -2.13
N GLY A 132 -3.37 2.71 -1.26
CA GLY A 132 -2.04 2.13 -1.20
C GLY A 132 -1.77 1.54 0.17
N LEU A 133 -1.17 0.35 0.23
CA LEU A 133 -0.85 -0.31 1.48
C LEU A 133 0.03 0.58 2.37
N PRO A 134 -0.36 0.86 3.61
CA PRO A 134 0.54 1.52 4.54
C PRO A 134 1.72 0.62 4.89
N TYR A 135 2.88 1.21 5.19
CA TYR A 135 4.06 0.45 5.59
C TYR A 135 4.61 0.91 6.93
N TRP A 136 5.23 -0.01 7.64
CA TRP A 136 5.87 0.27 8.91
C TRP A 136 7.33 0.71 8.71
N ASN A 137 7.62 1.96 9.05
CA ASN A 137 8.98 2.49 9.07
C ASN A 137 9.60 2.28 10.45
N TRP A 138 10.10 1.08 10.71
CA TRP A 138 10.65 0.68 12.02
C TRP A 138 11.89 1.48 12.45
N ASN A 139 12.63 2.06 11.52
CA ASN A 139 13.79 2.90 11.84
C ASN A 139 13.35 4.21 12.52
N ARG A 140 12.19 4.75 12.13
CA ARG A 140 11.65 6.00 12.68
C ARG A 140 10.66 5.75 13.81
N TYR A 141 9.91 4.67 13.73
CA TYR A 141 8.88 4.28 14.68
C TYR A 141 9.09 2.80 15.04
N PRO A 142 9.93 2.50 16.07
CA PRO A 142 10.24 1.12 16.43
C PRO A 142 9.02 0.36 16.96
N ALA A 143 8.08 1.04 17.61
CA ALA A 143 6.84 0.42 18.05
C ALA A 143 5.87 0.25 16.87
N MET A 144 5.20 -0.90 16.82
CA MET A 144 4.16 -1.14 15.83
C MET A 144 2.95 -0.23 16.08
N HIS A 145 2.33 0.22 14.99
CA HIS A 145 1.15 1.08 15.09
C HIS A 145 -0.01 0.35 15.78
N PRO A 146 -0.74 1.00 16.73
CA PRO A 146 -1.81 0.36 17.51
C PRO A 146 -2.90 -0.32 16.69
N ALA A 147 -3.15 0.12 15.46
CA ALA A 147 -4.10 -0.54 14.57
C ALA A 147 -3.82 -2.04 14.36
N PHE A 148 -2.56 -2.50 14.55
CA PHE A 148 -2.13 -3.88 14.33
C PHE A 148 -1.91 -4.66 15.63
N THR A 149 -2.09 -4.03 16.79
CA THR A 149 -1.85 -4.63 18.10
C THR A 149 -3.00 -4.45 19.08
N ALA A 150 -3.95 -3.56 18.78
CA ALA A 150 -5.11 -3.33 19.62
C ALA A 150 -6.06 -4.53 19.55
N ALA A 151 -6.41 -5.08 20.69
CA ALA A 151 -7.37 -6.18 20.82
C ALA A 151 -8.69 -5.84 20.13
N GLY A 152 -9.21 -6.76 19.30
CA GLY A 152 -10.44 -6.58 18.53
C GLY A 152 -10.28 -5.77 17.24
N SER A 153 -9.08 -5.28 16.93
CA SER A 153 -8.83 -4.69 15.62
C SER A 153 -8.88 -5.76 14.54
N ALA A 154 -9.54 -5.49 13.42
CA ALA A 154 -9.54 -6.41 12.27
C ALA A 154 -8.14 -6.63 11.68
N LEU A 155 -7.18 -5.74 11.97
CA LEU A 155 -5.78 -5.86 11.55
C LEU A 155 -4.92 -6.56 12.60
N ASP A 156 -5.43 -6.79 13.81
CA ASP A 156 -4.76 -7.63 14.79
C ASP A 156 -4.95 -9.10 14.40
N HIS A 157 -3.85 -9.84 14.39
CA HIS A 157 -3.86 -11.25 14.06
C HIS A 157 -2.87 -11.98 14.96
N PRO A 158 -3.26 -13.13 15.57
CA PRO A 158 -2.35 -13.94 16.35
C PRO A 158 -1.09 -14.28 15.54
N ARG A 159 0.07 -14.07 16.16
CA ARG A 159 1.39 -14.34 15.57
C ARG A 159 2.07 -15.44 16.36
N SER A 160 2.76 -16.35 15.67
CA SER A 160 3.45 -17.47 16.32
C SER A 160 4.72 -17.03 17.08
N ASN A 161 5.30 -15.89 16.72
CA ASN A 161 6.53 -15.35 17.32
C ASN A 161 6.26 -13.91 17.75
N THR A 162 5.79 -13.74 18.96
CA THR A 162 5.26 -12.46 19.36
C THR A 162 6.00 -11.79 20.48
N THR A 163 7.13 -11.23 20.16
CA THR A 163 7.46 -9.97 20.82
C THR A 163 7.69 -8.95 19.71
N VAL A 164 6.62 -8.40 19.18
CA VAL A 164 6.73 -7.25 18.29
C VAL A 164 6.65 -6.02 19.15
N GLY A 165 7.81 -5.51 19.56
CA GLY A 165 7.96 -4.22 20.18
C GLY A 165 7.43 -4.16 21.62
N SER A 166 8.23 -4.54 22.56
CA SER A 166 8.21 -3.99 23.92
C SER A 166 9.05 -2.72 23.94
#